data_3c454e4459043b3862b2004689eec432
#
_entry.id   3c454e4459043b3862b2004689eec432
#
_cell.length_a   1.000
_cell.length_b   1.000
_cell.length_c   1.000
_cell.angle_alpha   90.00
_cell.angle_beta   90.00
_cell.angle_gamma   90.00
#
_symmetry.space_group_name_H-M   'P 1'
#
loop_
_entity.id
_entity.type
_entity.pdbx_description
1 polymer ?
#
loop_
_entity_poly.entity_id
_entity_poly.type
_entity_poly.pdbx_seq_one_letter_code
_entity_poly.pdbx_strand_id
1 'polypeptide(L)'
;MVSVLFVCLGNICRSPTAEGVFRHLVETEGLAGDIRTDSAGTGSWHIGQPPDGRAQGAARKRGIDIGDLRARQAKAYDFERFDYVLAMDSSNYRDLASMCPRDRRDRLHMFLDFAPEVGKRDVPDPYYEGGFDAVFDMVETASRGLLADIRHRHGL
;
A
#
# COMPACT_ATOMS: atom_id res chain seq x y z
N MET A 1 -17.04 1.16 -7.82
CA MET A 1 -16.01 1.55 -6.84
C MET A 1 -14.70 0.82 -7.12
N VAL A 2 -13.60 1.54 -7.19
CA VAL A 2 -12.27 0.95 -7.36
C VAL A 2 -11.69 0.62 -5.99
N SER A 3 -11.14 -0.58 -5.82
CA SER A 3 -10.61 -1.05 -4.54
C SER A 3 -9.12 -1.33 -4.66
N VAL A 4 -8.33 -0.82 -3.70
CA VAL A 4 -6.87 -0.89 -3.69
C VAL A 4 -6.38 -1.51 -2.39
N LEU A 5 -5.51 -2.52 -2.50
CA LEU A 5 -4.87 -3.19 -1.36
C LEU A 5 -3.36 -3.01 -1.40
N PHE A 6 -2.80 -2.47 -0.34
CA PHE A 6 -1.34 -2.32 -0.18
C PHE A 6 -0.82 -3.46 0.68
N VAL A 7 0.25 -4.13 0.24
CA VAL A 7 0.77 -5.32 0.93
C VAL A 7 2.27 -5.20 1.17
N CYS A 8 2.69 -5.38 2.43
CA CYS A 8 4.10 -5.54 2.81
C CYS A 8 4.26 -6.83 3.61
N LEU A 9 5.37 -7.00 4.32
CA LEU A 9 5.62 -8.21 5.09
C LEU A 9 4.74 -8.27 6.34
N GLY A 10 4.87 -7.29 7.23
CA GLY A 10 4.23 -7.31 8.55
C GLY A 10 2.96 -6.49 8.69
N ASN A 11 2.65 -5.67 7.73
CA ASN A 11 1.50 -4.74 7.76
C ASN A 11 1.53 -3.78 8.96
N ILE A 12 2.72 -3.35 9.36
CA ILE A 12 2.87 -2.35 10.44
C ILE A 12 3.71 -1.14 10.04
N CYS A 13 4.42 -1.16 8.93
CA CYS A 13 5.26 -0.03 8.49
C CYS A 13 4.88 0.47 7.11
N ARG A 14 5.30 -0.22 6.04
CA ARG A 14 5.16 0.27 4.66
C ARG A 14 3.71 0.30 4.17
N SER A 15 2.99 -0.78 4.31
CA SER A 15 1.62 -0.86 3.76
C SER A 15 0.62 0.02 4.51
N PRO A 16 0.65 0.14 5.85
CA PRO A 16 -0.25 1.09 6.50
C PRO A 16 0.11 2.55 6.19
N THR A 17 1.39 2.86 5.99
CA THR A 17 1.80 4.19 5.52
C THR A 17 1.20 4.48 4.14
N ALA A 18 1.30 3.52 3.22
CA ALA A 18 0.73 3.66 1.87
C ALA A 18 -0.79 3.80 1.92
N GLU A 19 -1.47 3.00 2.73
CA GLU A 19 -2.92 3.11 2.90
C GLU A 19 -3.31 4.50 3.40
N GLY A 20 -2.63 5.01 4.42
CA GLY A 20 -2.92 6.32 4.99
C GLY A 20 -2.67 7.46 4.03
N VAL A 21 -1.54 7.43 3.34
CA VAL A 21 -1.18 8.46 2.34
C VAL A 21 -2.17 8.46 1.19
N PHE A 22 -2.47 7.29 0.65
CA PHE A 22 -3.37 7.18 -0.50
C PHE A 22 -4.80 7.55 -0.11
N ARG A 23 -5.27 7.12 1.05
CA ARG A 23 -6.58 7.50 1.60
C ARG A 23 -6.70 9.02 1.72
N HIS A 24 -5.67 9.67 2.25
CA HIS A 24 -5.63 11.12 2.38
C HIS A 24 -5.68 11.81 1.01
N LEU A 25 -4.92 11.33 0.05
CA LEU A 25 -4.89 11.88 -1.30
C LEU A 25 -6.26 11.73 -1.99
N VAL A 26 -6.88 10.57 -1.87
CA VAL A 26 -8.22 10.29 -2.41
C VAL A 26 -9.27 11.25 -1.82
N GLU A 27 -9.22 11.47 -0.50
CA GLU A 27 -10.12 12.40 0.17
C GLU A 27 -9.90 13.84 -0.31
N THR A 28 -8.64 14.26 -0.42
CA THR A 28 -8.28 15.61 -0.88
C THR A 28 -8.77 15.88 -2.30
N GLU A 29 -8.75 14.86 -3.16
CA GLU A 29 -9.20 14.97 -4.55
C GLU A 29 -10.72 14.76 -4.71
N GLY A 30 -11.45 14.59 -3.61
CA GLY A 30 -12.90 14.41 -3.64
C GLY A 30 -13.36 13.04 -4.17
N LEU A 31 -12.51 12.02 -4.10
CA LEU A 31 -12.78 10.70 -4.67
C LEU A 31 -13.05 9.61 -3.61
N ALA A 32 -13.29 10.00 -2.35
CA ALA A 32 -13.52 9.03 -1.27
C ALA A 32 -14.72 8.12 -1.50
N GLY A 33 -15.71 8.57 -2.27
CA GLY A 33 -16.86 7.75 -2.64
C GLY A 33 -16.61 6.80 -3.82
N ASP A 34 -15.49 6.97 -4.51
CA ASP A 34 -15.17 6.22 -5.73
C ASP A 34 -14.04 5.21 -5.55
N ILE A 35 -13.18 5.41 -4.54
CA ILE A 35 -11.98 4.59 -4.31
C ILE A 35 -11.92 4.13 -2.86
N ARG A 36 -11.82 2.83 -2.66
CA ARG A 36 -11.67 2.20 -1.35
C ARG A 36 -10.25 1.70 -1.17
N THR A 37 -9.71 1.86 0.04
CA THR A 37 -8.33 1.46 0.36
C THR A 37 -8.31 0.49 1.54
N ASP A 38 -7.31 -0.40 1.55
CA ASP A 38 -7.01 -1.29 2.66
C ASP A 38 -5.55 -1.70 2.59
N SER A 39 -5.05 -2.37 3.61
CA SER A 39 -3.70 -2.92 3.63
C SER A 39 -3.65 -4.26 4.34
N ALA A 40 -2.61 -5.05 4.04
CA ALA A 40 -2.41 -6.37 4.61
C ALA A 40 -0.92 -6.73 4.63
N GLY A 41 -0.56 -7.81 5.32
CA GLY A 41 0.77 -8.36 5.32
C GLY A 41 0.80 -9.75 4.70
N THR A 42 1.95 -10.14 4.14
CA THR A 42 2.15 -11.53 3.72
C THR A 42 2.36 -12.43 4.94
N GLY A 43 2.93 -11.87 6.02
CA GLY A 43 3.12 -12.58 7.28
C GLY A 43 1.97 -12.38 8.26
N SER A 44 1.98 -13.16 9.33
CA SER A 44 0.92 -13.18 10.34
C SER A 44 1.36 -12.70 11.73
N TRP A 45 2.63 -12.28 11.87
CA TRP A 45 3.22 -11.99 13.19
C TRP A 45 2.56 -10.86 13.95
N HIS A 46 1.99 -9.88 13.24
CA HIS A 46 1.48 -8.65 13.83
C HIS A 46 -0.03 -8.48 13.72
N ILE A 47 -0.76 -9.56 13.39
CA ILE A 47 -2.23 -9.49 13.24
C ILE A 47 -2.87 -8.81 14.45
N GLY A 48 -3.70 -7.81 14.20
CA GLY A 48 -4.43 -7.05 15.23
C GLY A 48 -3.65 -5.88 15.82
N GLN A 49 -2.35 -5.75 15.52
CA GLN A 49 -1.52 -4.67 16.05
C GLN A 49 -1.71 -3.37 15.26
N PRO A 50 -1.55 -2.21 15.91
CA PRO A 50 -1.51 -0.93 15.21
C PRO A 50 -0.19 -0.78 14.44
N PRO A 51 -0.10 0.21 13.53
CA PRO A 51 1.15 0.52 12.86
C PRO A 51 2.28 0.82 13.86
N ASP A 52 3.51 0.51 13.46
CA ASP A 52 4.72 0.81 14.23
C ASP A 52 4.71 2.30 14.62
N GLY A 53 5.09 2.59 15.89
CA GLY A 53 5.08 3.96 16.41
C GLY A 53 5.92 4.94 15.60
N ARG A 54 7.03 4.47 15.00
CA ARG A 54 7.89 5.30 14.15
C ARG A 54 7.19 5.64 12.83
N ALA A 55 6.45 4.66 12.26
CA ALA A 55 5.65 4.89 11.05
C ALA A 55 4.54 5.90 11.34
N GLN A 56 3.86 5.75 12.48
CA GLN A 56 2.83 6.71 12.89
C GLN A 56 3.42 8.12 13.07
N GLY A 57 4.62 8.22 13.67
CA GLY A 57 5.31 9.49 13.86
C GLY A 57 5.67 10.18 12.56
N ALA A 58 6.20 9.44 11.59
CA ALA A 58 6.53 9.98 10.27
C ALA A 58 5.27 10.48 9.53
N ALA A 59 4.18 9.73 9.61
CA ALA A 59 2.90 10.15 9.02
C ALA A 59 2.33 11.40 9.71
N ARG A 60 2.39 11.43 11.04
CA ARG A 60 1.83 12.52 11.83
C ARG A 60 2.53 13.85 11.55
N LYS A 61 3.84 13.83 11.31
CA LYS A 61 4.60 15.03 10.91
C LYS A 61 4.05 15.65 9.63
N ARG A 62 3.36 14.88 8.81
CA ARG A 62 2.82 15.32 7.52
C ARG A 62 1.30 15.42 7.53
N GLY A 63 0.72 15.41 8.72
CA GLY A 63 -0.72 15.63 8.91
C GLY A 63 -1.59 14.41 8.63
N ILE A 64 -1.00 13.21 8.64
CA ILE A 64 -1.73 11.97 8.35
C ILE A 64 -1.75 11.08 9.59
N ASP A 65 -2.94 10.66 10.01
CA ASP A 65 -3.13 9.76 11.14
C ASP A 65 -3.42 8.34 10.62
N ILE A 66 -2.54 7.39 10.96
CA ILE A 66 -2.71 5.98 10.62
C ILE A 66 -2.95 5.10 11.86
N GLY A 67 -3.16 5.72 13.01
CA GLY A 67 -3.30 4.99 14.28
C GLY A 67 -4.57 4.13 14.37
N ASP A 68 -5.57 4.39 13.55
CA ASP A 68 -6.80 3.61 13.50
C ASP A 68 -6.66 2.28 12.74
N LEU A 69 -5.58 2.11 11.98
CA LEU A 69 -5.35 0.90 11.18
C LEU A 69 -4.91 -0.27 12.05
N ARG A 70 -5.23 -1.50 11.61
CA ARG A 70 -4.84 -2.73 12.30
C ARG A 70 -4.33 -3.74 11.29
N ALA A 71 -3.25 -4.44 11.66
CA ALA A 71 -2.63 -5.42 10.80
C ALA A 71 -3.53 -6.63 10.58
N ARG A 72 -3.55 -7.12 9.33
CA ARG A 72 -4.17 -8.38 8.96
C ARG A 72 -3.30 -9.10 7.93
N GLN A 73 -3.56 -10.39 7.72
CA GLN A 73 -2.83 -11.16 6.73
C GLN A 73 -3.58 -11.17 5.38
N ALA A 74 -2.85 -11.03 4.29
CA ALA A 74 -3.40 -11.14 2.94
C ALA A 74 -3.85 -12.58 2.68
N LYS A 75 -4.96 -12.73 1.96
CA LYS A 75 -5.55 -14.01 1.60
C LYS A 75 -5.81 -14.08 0.09
N ALA A 76 -5.94 -15.28 -0.44
CA ALA A 76 -6.19 -15.47 -1.87
C ALA A 76 -7.47 -14.74 -2.34
N TYR A 77 -8.51 -14.69 -1.51
CA TYR A 77 -9.76 -14.00 -1.87
C TYR A 77 -9.59 -12.48 -2.00
N ASP A 78 -8.50 -11.90 -1.50
CA ASP A 78 -8.23 -10.47 -1.68
C ASP A 78 -8.10 -10.11 -3.16
N PHE A 79 -7.62 -11.03 -4.00
CA PHE A 79 -7.54 -10.81 -5.43
C PHE A 79 -8.91 -10.75 -6.12
N GLU A 80 -9.95 -11.29 -5.48
CA GLU A 80 -11.32 -11.15 -5.97
C GLU A 80 -11.95 -9.82 -5.52
N ARG A 81 -11.53 -9.30 -4.38
CA ARG A 81 -12.11 -8.11 -3.75
C ARG A 81 -11.47 -6.81 -4.19
N PHE A 82 -10.20 -6.84 -4.54
CA PHE A 82 -9.44 -5.63 -4.85
C PHE A 82 -9.04 -5.62 -6.32
N ASP A 83 -9.24 -4.47 -6.96
CA ASP A 83 -8.87 -4.26 -8.36
C ASP A 83 -7.36 -4.10 -8.52
N TYR A 84 -6.69 -3.56 -7.50
CA TYR A 84 -5.25 -3.37 -7.44
C TYR A 84 -4.72 -4.02 -6.16
N VAL A 85 -3.76 -4.92 -6.29
CA VAL A 85 -3.01 -5.49 -5.16
C VAL A 85 -1.56 -5.09 -5.37
N LEU A 86 -1.03 -4.28 -4.44
CA LEU A 86 0.23 -3.57 -4.63
C LEU A 86 1.27 -4.07 -3.63
N ALA A 87 2.32 -4.71 -4.16
CA ALA A 87 3.43 -5.21 -3.37
C ALA A 87 4.48 -4.11 -3.13
N MET A 88 5.00 -4.04 -1.91
CA MET A 88 6.02 -3.04 -1.56
C MET A 88 7.40 -3.42 -2.07
N ASP A 89 7.70 -4.72 -2.16
CA ASP A 89 8.99 -5.20 -2.64
C ASP A 89 8.85 -6.52 -3.39
N SER A 90 9.95 -6.98 -3.98
CA SER A 90 9.99 -8.20 -4.79
C SER A 90 9.65 -9.45 -3.98
N SER A 91 10.01 -9.48 -2.70
CA SER A 91 9.69 -10.60 -1.81
C SER A 91 8.18 -10.69 -1.57
N ASN A 92 7.54 -9.55 -1.28
CA ASN A 92 6.09 -9.49 -1.13
C ASN A 92 5.41 -9.90 -2.43
N TYR A 93 5.93 -9.44 -3.57
CA TYR A 93 5.37 -9.78 -4.87
C TYR A 93 5.39 -11.29 -5.11
N ARG A 94 6.52 -11.96 -4.83
CA ARG A 94 6.63 -13.41 -5.01
C ARG A 94 5.64 -14.17 -4.13
N ASP A 95 5.49 -13.76 -2.87
CA ASP A 95 4.55 -14.39 -1.95
C ASP A 95 3.10 -14.22 -2.43
N LEU A 96 2.76 -13.02 -2.89
CA LEU A 96 1.42 -12.74 -3.42
C LEU A 96 1.17 -13.50 -4.72
N ALA A 97 2.17 -13.58 -5.60
CA ALA A 97 2.03 -14.31 -6.87
C ALA A 97 1.75 -15.80 -6.63
N SER A 98 2.33 -16.38 -5.56
CA SER A 98 2.13 -17.79 -5.24
C SER A 98 0.71 -18.11 -4.78
N MET A 99 -0.02 -17.12 -4.23
CA MET A 99 -1.40 -17.31 -3.78
C MET A 99 -2.43 -16.74 -4.76
N CYS A 100 -1.99 -16.00 -5.78
CA CYS A 100 -2.89 -15.32 -6.71
C CYS A 100 -3.50 -16.29 -7.72
N PRO A 101 -4.83 -16.30 -7.88
CA PRO A 101 -5.47 -17.03 -8.96
C PRO A 101 -4.94 -16.58 -10.33
N ARG A 102 -4.79 -17.50 -11.27
CA ARG A 102 -4.21 -17.20 -12.60
C ARG A 102 -4.97 -16.12 -13.35
N ASP A 103 -6.29 -16.11 -13.23
CA ASP A 103 -7.16 -15.16 -13.93
C ASP A 103 -7.21 -13.77 -13.25
N ARG A 104 -6.47 -13.58 -12.16
CA ARG A 104 -6.38 -12.32 -11.43
C ARG A 104 -4.96 -11.73 -11.38
N ARG A 105 -4.02 -12.33 -12.10
CA ARG A 105 -2.62 -11.88 -12.12
C ARG A 105 -2.45 -10.44 -12.60
N ASP A 106 -3.34 -9.95 -13.43
CA ASP A 106 -3.36 -8.58 -13.92
C ASP A 106 -3.65 -7.55 -12.84
N ARG A 107 -4.13 -7.99 -11.67
CA ARG A 107 -4.38 -7.12 -10.51
C ARG A 107 -3.17 -6.92 -9.61
N LEU A 108 -2.15 -7.75 -9.75
CA LEU A 108 -0.94 -7.71 -8.93
C LEU A 108 0.13 -6.83 -9.56
N HIS A 109 0.61 -5.84 -8.82
CA HIS A 109 1.60 -4.87 -9.28
C HIS A 109 2.64 -4.59 -8.20
N MET A 110 3.83 -4.16 -8.63
CA MET A 110 4.78 -3.51 -7.73
C MET A 110 4.35 -2.06 -7.54
N PHE A 111 4.25 -1.61 -6.30
CA PHE A 111 3.78 -0.25 -6.00
C PHE A 111 4.66 0.82 -6.67
N LEU A 112 5.99 0.66 -6.60
CA LEU A 112 6.90 1.63 -7.20
C LEU A 112 6.93 1.63 -8.73
N ASP A 113 6.25 0.69 -9.39
CA ASP A 113 6.06 0.78 -10.85
C ASP A 113 5.22 2.00 -11.23
N PHE A 114 4.43 2.54 -10.29
CA PHE A 114 3.68 3.79 -10.49
C PHE A 114 4.52 5.04 -10.22
N ALA A 115 5.79 4.88 -9.85
CA ALA A 115 6.72 5.98 -9.59
C ALA A 115 8.09 5.69 -10.21
N PRO A 116 8.19 5.60 -11.56
CA PRO A 116 9.47 5.27 -12.22
C PRO A 116 10.56 6.30 -11.92
N GLU A 117 10.20 7.54 -11.59
CA GLU A 117 11.14 8.58 -11.22
C GLU A 117 11.93 8.29 -9.93
N VAL A 118 11.42 7.39 -9.07
CA VAL A 118 12.15 6.98 -7.84
C VAL A 118 13.41 6.18 -8.18
N GLY A 119 13.42 5.48 -9.33
CA GLY A 119 14.57 4.70 -9.77
C GLY A 119 14.77 3.38 -9.04
N LYS A 120 13.76 2.92 -8.29
CA LYS A 120 13.77 1.65 -7.55
C LYS A 120 12.43 0.96 -7.73
N ARG A 121 12.41 -0.36 -7.63
CA ARG A 121 11.16 -1.13 -7.63
C ARG A 121 10.77 -1.60 -6.24
N ASP A 122 11.71 -1.67 -5.30
CA ASP A 122 11.48 -2.11 -3.93
C ASP A 122 11.44 -0.93 -2.98
N VAL A 123 10.38 -0.81 -2.18
CA VAL A 123 10.36 0.09 -1.03
C VAL A 123 11.20 -0.56 0.07
N PRO A 124 12.27 0.09 0.56
CA PRO A 124 13.09 -0.47 1.64
C PRO A 124 12.25 -0.73 2.89
N ASP A 125 12.58 -1.77 3.65
CA ASP A 125 11.89 -2.05 4.90
C ASP A 125 12.51 -1.22 6.02
N PRO A 126 11.79 -0.22 6.58
CA PRO A 126 12.34 0.67 7.59
C PRO A 126 12.36 0.06 8.99
N TYR A 127 11.73 -1.09 9.19
CA TYR A 127 11.60 -1.71 10.50
C TYR A 127 12.98 -1.98 11.13
N TYR A 128 13.93 -2.48 10.32
CA TYR A 128 15.27 -2.85 10.80
C TYR A 128 16.29 -1.73 10.66
N GLU A 129 16.20 -0.95 9.60
CA GLU A 129 17.25 0.02 9.23
C GLU A 129 16.83 1.48 9.45
N GLY A 130 15.56 1.73 9.77
CA GLY A 130 15.04 3.08 9.85
C GLY A 130 14.74 3.65 8.47
N GLY A 131 14.72 4.99 8.37
CA GLY A 131 14.42 5.66 7.10
C GLY A 131 12.94 5.81 6.82
N PHE A 132 12.13 5.95 7.86
CA PHE A 132 10.67 6.10 7.74
C PHE A 132 10.27 7.31 6.90
N ASP A 133 11.02 8.41 6.99
CA ASP A 133 10.73 9.62 6.18
C ASP A 133 11.01 9.38 4.70
N ALA A 134 12.11 8.68 4.37
CA ALA A 134 12.44 8.35 2.99
C ALA A 134 11.38 7.39 2.39
N VAL A 135 10.93 6.41 3.17
CA VAL A 135 9.85 5.52 2.77
C VAL A 135 8.57 6.32 2.51
N PHE A 136 8.24 7.26 3.37
CA PHE A 136 7.08 8.11 3.21
C PHE A 136 7.15 8.89 1.89
N ASP A 137 8.30 9.46 1.55
CA ASP A 137 8.48 10.20 0.30
C ASP A 137 8.24 9.31 -0.93
N MET A 138 8.77 8.08 -0.93
CA MET A 138 8.55 7.13 -2.01
C MET A 138 7.06 6.75 -2.14
N VAL A 139 6.42 6.51 -1.01
CA VAL A 139 4.99 6.16 -0.94
C VAL A 139 4.15 7.29 -1.48
N GLU A 140 4.47 8.52 -1.13
CA GLU A 140 3.74 9.70 -1.60
C GLU A 140 3.84 9.83 -3.11
N THR A 141 5.04 9.69 -3.68
CA THR A 141 5.26 9.76 -5.12
C THR A 141 4.50 8.65 -5.85
N ALA A 142 4.59 7.41 -5.35
CA ALA A 142 3.88 6.28 -5.95
C ALA A 142 2.36 6.40 -5.82
N SER A 143 1.87 6.97 -4.72
CA SER A 143 0.44 7.20 -4.51
C SER A 143 -0.12 8.15 -5.56
N ARG A 144 0.60 9.20 -5.90
CA ARG A 144 0.18 10.14 -6.95
C ARG A 144 0.14 9.48 -8.32
N GLY A 145 1.16 8.67 -8.65
CA GLY A 145 1.19 7.92 -9.90
C GLY A 145 0.07 6.88 -9.98
N LEU A 146 -0.20 6.21 -8.88
CA LEU A 146 -1.30 5.25 -8.79
C LEU A 146 -2.65 5.92 -9.00
N LEU A 147 -2.89 7.05 -8.34
CA LEU A 147 -4.15 7.78 -8.51
C LEU A 147 -4.34 8.24 -9.95
N ALA A 148 -3.27 8.72 -10.59
CA ALA A 148 -3.33 9.12 -12.00
C ALA A 148 -3.71 7.94 -12.90
N ASP A 149 -3.14 6.75 -12.65
CA ASP A 149 -3.46 5.53 -13.39
C ASP A 149 -4.93 5.12 -13.20
N ILE A 150 -5.41 5.15 -11.96
CA ILE A 150 -6.80 4.81 -11.64
C ILE A 150 -7.76 5.79 -12.33
N ARG A 151 -7.49 7.08 -12.26
CA ARG A 151 -8.33 8.09 -12.88
C ARG A 151 -8.42 7.90 -14.40
N HIS A 152 -7.29 7.60 -15.03
CA HIS A 152 -7.23 7.37 -16.46
C HIS A 152 -8.03 6.11 -16.85
N ARG A 153 -7.80 5.00 -16.17
CA ARG A 153 -8.43 3.71 -16.50
C ARG A 153 -9.92 3.64 -16.17
N HIS A 154 -10.36 4.35 -15.15
CA HIS A 154 -11.73 4.28 -14.65
C HIS A 154 -12.55 5.56 -14.90
N GLY A 155 -11.98 6.52 -15.60
CA GLY A 155 -12.70 7.74 -15.99
C GLY A 155 -13.09 8.64 -14.82
N LEU A 156 -12.23 8.73 -13.82
CA LEU A 156 -12.50 9.57 -12.63
C LEU A 156 -11.90 10.97 -12.68
#